data_80ca1eb354e27266c5a0ec0c34a70d90
#
_entry.id   80ca1eb354e27266c5a0ec0c34a70d90
#
_cell.length_a   1.000
_cell.length_b   1.000
_cell.length_c   1.000
_cell.angle_alpha   90.00
_cell.angle_beta   90.00
_cell.angle_gamma   90.00
#
_symmetry.space_group_name_H-M   'P 1'
#
loop_
_entity.id
_entity.type
_entity.pdbx_description
1 polymer ?
#
loop_
_entity_poly.entity_id
_entity_poly.type
_entity_poly.pdbx_seq_one_letter_code
_entity_poly.pdbx_strand_id
1 'polypeptide(L)'
;MRLHNQAKPFFLTYHRIDSNFHIGLNVINPEKFKEHVQFLVEKVKLEEDNQKIRLCFDDGYDSVFKNAFPIMEEYGIKGIVFPVTAYIGKFNDWDVNFGLNRTRHLNIAQIRKLSDSGWEIGSHGHWHRAFSKLTHEERIQDLNKSKIILEDIVEKSIYSFCPPFGDLPENCWKNITDAGYRQIYLQMPLKRKYTPPDNIKLNFTRSMFSTDNVNKIQKKYKRHKSELIKENIIRSFSLGTILVKEML
;
A
#
# COMPACT_ATOMS: atom_id res chain seq x y z
N MET A 1 -16.82 -24.26 -23.87
CA MET A 1 -15.57 -23.85 -23.28
C MET A 1 -15.91 -22.91 -22.12
N ARG A 2 -15.90 -23.42 -20.88
CA ARG A 2 -16.22 -22.60 -19.69
C ARG A 2 -15.03 -21.69 -19.42
N LEU A 3 -15.18 -20.40 -19.66
CA LEU A 3 -14.23 -19.39 -19.18
C LEU A 3 -14.12 -19.59 -17.66
N HIS A 4 -12.97 -20.05 -17.20
CA HIS A 4 -12.64 -20.07 -15.78
C HIS A 4 -12.67 -18.62 -15.29
N ASN A 5 -13.71 -18.29 -14.57
CA ASN A 5 -13.85 -17.02 -13.90
C ASN A 5 -12.77 -16.99 -12.78
N GLN A 6 -11.56 -16.54 -13.13
CA GLN A 6 -10.48 -16.42 -12.15
C GLN A 6 -10.95 -15.42 -11.09
N ALA A 7 -11.13 -15.89 -9.87
CA ALA A 7 -11.51 -15.04 -8.76
C ALA A 7 -10.52 -13.87 -8.65
N LYS A 8 -11.04 -12.65 -8.55
CA LYS A 8 -10.20 -11.45 -8.47
C LYS A 8 -9.40 -11.47 -7.16
N PRO A 9 -8.09 -11.17 -7.19
CA PRO A 9 -7.30 -11.16 -5.98
C PRO A 9 -7.86 -10.16 -4.96
N PHE A 10 -7.74 -10.51 -3.68
CA PHE A 10 -8.15 -9.68 -2.56
C PHE A 10 -6.90 -9.06 -1.94
N PHE A 11 -6.86 -7.73 -1.86
CA PHE A 11 -5.71 -7.00 -1.34
C PHE A 11 -6.04 -6.35 0.01
N LEU A 12 -5.16 -6.53 0.99
CA LEU A 12 -5.17 -5.83 2.28
C LEU A 12 -3.97 -4.89 2.35
N THR A 13 -4.20 -3.63 2.67
CA THR A 13 -3.15 -2.62 2.82
C THR A 13 -2.85 -2.33 4.27
N TYR A 14 -1.61 -2.47 4.63
CA TYR A 14 -0.98 -2.11 5.89
C TYR A 14 -0.02 -0.93 5.66
N HIS A 15 0.44 -0.29 6.74
CA HIS A 15 1.47 0.74 6.69
C HIS A 15 2.62 0.38 7.63
N ARG A 16 2.42 0.49 8.94
CA ARG A 16 3.42 0.16 9.96
C ARG A 16 3.05 -1.11 10.73
N ILE A 17 4.05 -1.96 10.94
CA ILE A 17 3.95 -3.10 11.83
C ILE A 17 4.93 -2.87 12.98
N ASP A 18 4.46 -2.29 14.09
CA ASP A 18 5.32 -1.81 15.17
C ASP A 18 4.63 -1.95 16.52
N SER A 19 5.42 -2.26 17.58
CA SER A 19 4.95 -2.34 18.96
C SER A 19 5.05 -1.02 19.71
N ASN A 20 5.78 -0.03 19.17
CA ASN A 20 5.94 1.26 19.81
C ASN A 20 4.61 2.02 19.86
N PHE A 21 4.38 2.73 20.98
CA PHE A 21 3.21 3.59 21.12
C PHE A 21 3.18 4.66 20.02
N HIS A 22 2.08 4.70 19.29
CA HIS A 22 1.85 5.69 18.25
C HIS A 22 0.39 6.13 18.25
N ILE A 23 0.16 7.44 18.22
CA ILE A 23 -1.18 8.01 18.08
C ILE A 23 -1.55 7.98 16.58
N GLY A 24 -2.06 6.84 16.12
CA GLY A 24 -2.45 6.68 14.71
C GLY A 24 -3.13 5.34 14.46
N LEU A 25 -4.05 5.34 13.52
CA LEU A 25 -4.82 4.14 13.17
C LEU A 25 -4.06 3.15 12.28
N ASN A 26 -2.97 3.59 11.64
CA ASN A 26 -2.25 2.82 10.61
C ASN A 26 -1.07 1.99 11.17
N VAL A 27 -0.94 1.89 12.51
CA VAL A 27 0.09 1.08 13.16
C VAL A 27 -0.54 -0.17 13.74
N ILE A 28 -0.05 -1.32 13.35
CA ILE A 28 -0.53 -2.62 13.83
C ILE A 28 0.59 -3.30 14.59
N ASN A 29 0.27 -3.79 15.79
CA ASN A 29 1.21 -4.54 16.61
C ASN A 29 1.64 -5.84 15.90
N PRO A 30 2.93 -6.25 15.96
CA PRO A 30 3.45 -7.45 15.30
C PRO A 30 2.70 -8.75 15.66
N GLU A 31 2.31 -8.93 16.93
CA GLU A 31 1.55 -10.12 17.34
C GLU A 31 0.17 -10.15 16.67
N LYS A 32 -0.52 -9.02 16.66
CA LYS A 32 -1.80 -8.90 15.94
C LYS A 32 -1.62 -9.11 14.43
N PHE A 33 -0.53 -8.63 13.85
CA PHE A 33 -0.22 -8.89 12.45
C PHE A 33 0.00 -10.38 12.18
N LYS A 34 0.70 -11.08 13.09
CA LYS A 34 0.88 -12.53 13.02
C LYS A 34 -0.46 -13.27 13.07
N GLU A 35 -1.39 -12.89 13.96
CA GLU A 35 -2.75 -13.43 13.98
C GLU A 35 -3.49 -13.21 12.66
N HIS A 36 -3.34 -12.03 12.04
CA HIS A 36 -3.92 -11.73 10.74
C HIS A 36 -3.35 -12.65 9.65
N VAL A 37 -2.04 -12.85 9.62
CA VAL A 37 -1.37 -13.72 8.63
C VAL A 37 -1.81 -15.16 8.82
N GLN A 38 -1.83 -15.68 10.05
CA GLN A 38 -2.30 -17.04 10.36
C GLN A 38 -3.73 -17.27 9.84
N PHE A 39 -4.65 -16.37 10.20
CA PHE A 39 -6.03 -16.46 9.75
C PHE A 39 -6.15 -16.48 8.22
N LEU A 40 -5.38 -15.62 7.53
CA LEU A 40 -5.42 -15.54 6.07
C LEU A 40 -4.88 -16.81 5.41
N VAL A 41 -3.82 -17.40 5.96
CA VAL A 41 -3.27 -18.67 5.47
C VAL A 41 -4.26 -19.81 5.65
N GLU A 42 -4.86 -19.92 6.84
CA GLU A 42 -5.88 -20.94 7.13
C GLU A 42 -7.08 -20.77 6.20
N LYS A 43 -7.54 -19.53 5.99
CA LYS A 43 -8.67 -19.21 5.13
C LYS A 43 -8.43 -19.60 3.69
N VAL A 44 -7.25 -19.29 3.14
CA VAL A 44 -6.87 -19.67 1.78
C VAL A 44 -6.76 -21.18 1.61
N LYS A 45 -6.33 -21.90 2.66
CA LYS A 45 -6.25 -23.39 2.64
C LYS A 45 -7.63 -24.05 2.71
N LEU A 46 -8.58 -23.45 3.43
CA LEU A 46 -9.92 -24.01 3.68
C LEU A 46 -10.94 -23.70 2.57
N GLU A 47 -10.79 -22.55 1.93
CA GLU A 47 -11.61 -22.21 0.78
C GLU A 47 -10.85 -22.70 -0.45
N GLU A 48 -11.33 -23.74 -1.13
CA GLU A 48 -10.85 -24.20 -2.47
C GLU A 48 -10.96 -23.08 -3.53
N ASP A 49 -11.19 -21.86 -3.08
CA ASP A 49 -11.33 -20.66 -3.84
C ASP A 49 -9.93 -20.17 -4.24
N ASN A 50 -9.62 -20.20 -5.55
CA ASN A 50 -8.39 -19.69 -6.15
C ASN A 50 -8.17 -18.18 -5.95
N GLN A 51 -8.83 -17.57 -4.97
CA GLN A 51 -8.69 -16.16 -4.66
C GLN A 51 -7.37 -15.90 -3.94
N LYS A 52 -6.39 -15.38 -4.67
CA LYS A 52 -5.08 -14.99 -4.09
C LYS A 52 -5.26 -13.78 -3.18
N ILE A 53 -5.04 -13.97 -1.88
CA ILE A 53 -4.92 -12.85 -0.93
C ILE A 53 -3.49 -12.32 -1.01
N ARG A 54 -3.35 -10.99 -1.10
CA ARG A 54 -2.05 -10.32 -1.14
C ARG A 54 -2.01 -9.18 -0.14
N LEU A 55 -0.90 -9.07 0.57
CA LEU A 55 -0.67 -8.01 1.55
C LEU A 55 0.18 -6.91 0.92
N CYS A 56 -0.31 -5.69 0.98
CA CYS A 56 0.35 -4.48 0.51
C CYS A 56 0.82 -3.66 1.71
N PHE A 57 1.95 -2.99 1.56
CA PHE A 57 2.53 -2.12 2.58
C PHE A 57 2.87 -0.78 1.94
N ASP A 58 2.10 0.25 2.30
CA ASP A 58 2.30 1.60 1.80
C ASP A 58 3.40 2.33 2.60
N ASP A 59 3.88 3.45 2.09
CA ASP A 59 4.91 4.35 2.67
C ASP A 59 6.33 3.76 2.76
N GLY A 60 6.49 2.44 2.79
CA GLY A 60 7.80 1.81 2.87
C GLY A 60 8.52 2.02 4.20
N TYR A 61 7.82 1.92 5.34
CA TYR A 61 8.44 1.97 6.67
C TYR A 61 9.37 0.77 6.92
N ASP A 62 10.47 1.00 7.64
CA ASP A 62 11.48 -0.04 7.97
C ASP A 62 10.92 -1.15 8.87
N SER A 63 9.86 -0.83 9.63
CA SER A 63 9.13 -1.81 10.44
C SER A 63 8.52 -2.94 9.61
N VAL A 64 8.24 -2.71 8.32
CA VAL A 64 7.81 -3.76 7.40
C VAL A 64 8.92 -4.82 7.24
N PHE A 65 10.16 -4.39 7.05
CA PHE A 65 11.29 -5.30 6.96
C PHE A 65 11.61 -5.98 8.29
N LYS A 66 11.55 -5.23 9.40
CA LYS A 66 11.92 -5.74 10.73
C LYS A 66 10.90 -6.70 11.31
N ASN A 67 9.61 -6.46 11.10
CA ASN A 67 8.53 -7.19 11.78
C ASN A 67 7.62 -7.95 10.81
N ALA A 68 7.14 -7.33 9.72
CA ALA A 68 6.22 -8.01 8.80
C ALA A 68 6.92 -9.08 7.95
N PHE A 69 8.11 -8.77 7.42
CA PHE A 69 8.86 -9.66 6.54
C PHE A 69 9.17 -11.01 7.20
N PRO A 70 9.77 -11.11 8.40
CA PRO A 70 10.05 -12.39 9.03
C PRO A 70 8.78 -13.19 9.34
N ILE A 71 7.71 -12.53 9.78
CA ILE A 71 6.42 -13.19 10.02
C ILE A 71 5.88 -13.79 8.71
N MET A 72 5.90 -13.03 7.62
CA MET A 72 5.38 -13.51 6.34
C MET A 72 6.23 -14.62 5.73
N GLU A 73 7.56 -14.57 5.91
CA GLU A 73 8.47 -15.67 5.49
C GLU A 73 8.19 -16.97 6.25
N GLU A 74 7.88 -16.90 7.56
CA GLU A 74 7.48 -18.07 8.36
C GLU A 74 6.29 -18.83 7.73
N TYR A 75 5.37 -18.10 7.08
CA TYR A 75 4.17 -18.66 6.43
C TYR A 75 4.31 -18.82 4.90
N GLY A 76 5.47 -18.54 4.33
CA GLY A 76 5.71 -18.63 2.89
C GLY A 76 4.95 -17.61 2.04
N ILE A 77 4.50 -16.50 2.64
CA ILE A 77 3.73 -15.44 1.95
C ILE A 77 4.65 -14.32 1.48
N LYS A 78 4.44 -13.86 0.25
CA LYS A 78 5.14 -12.70 -0.31
C LYS A 78 4.22 -11.48 -0.36
N GLY A 79 4.76 -10.34 0.06
CA GLY A 79 4.05 -9.05 0.07
C GLY A 79 4.33 -8.19 -1.15
N ILE A 80 3.69 -7.03 -1.15
CA ILE A 80 3.97 -5.92 -2.06
C ILE A 80 4.31 -4.73 -1.18
N VAL A 81 5.44 -4.06 -1.41
CA VAL A 81 5.78 -2.83 -0.69
C VAL A 81 5.89 -1.67 -1.65
N PHE A 82 5.36 -0.51 -1.24
CA PHE A 82 5.34 0.73 -2.00
C PHE A 82 6.16 1.81 -1.26
N PRO A 83 7.49 1.87 -1.45
CA PRO A 83 8.32 2.91 -0.84
C PRO A 83 8.06 4.28 -1.47
N VAL A 84 8.17 5.33 -0.64
CA VAL A 84 8.30 6.71 -1.06
C VAL A 84 9.78 7.02 -1.29
N THR A 85 10.19 7.23 -2.54
CA THR A 85 11.62 7.16 -2.88
C THR A 85 12.46 8.31 -2.32
N ALA A 86 11.88 9.49 -2.05
CA ALA A 86 12.60 10.59 -1.39
C ALA A 86 12.97 10.28 0.07
N TYR A 87 12.34 9.28 0.67
CA TYR A 87 12.50 8.92 2.08
C TYR A 87 13.31 7.65 2.32
N ILE A 88 13.78 6.99 1.26
CA ILE A 88 14.60 5.77 1.39
C ILE A 88 15.78 6.01 2.34
N GLY A 89 15.83 5.24 3.44
CA GLY A 89 16.84 5.31 4.49
C GLY A 89 16.73 6.50 5.44
N LYS A 90 15.75 7.38 5.26
CA LYS A 90 15.55 8.58 6.09
C LYS A 90 14.53 8.34 7.20
N PHE A 91 14.50 9.29 8.13
CA PHE A 91 13.41 9.38 9.10
C PHE A 91 12.17 9.98 8.46
N ASN A 92 11.01 9.54 8.92
CA ASN A 92 9.73 10.12 8.55
C ASN A 92 9.57 11.52 9.17
N ASP A 93 9.13 12.49 8.37
CA ASP A 93 8.89 13.88 8.77
C ASP A 93 7.49 14.39 8.44
N TRP A 94 6.65 13.60 7.76
CA TRP A 94 5.28 14.01 7.46
C TRP A 94 4.25 13.60 8.52
N ASP A 95 4.53 12.63 9.38
CA ASP A 95 3.68 12.31 10.51
C ASP A 95 3.91 13.29 11.67
N VAL A 96 2.85 13.58 12.41
CA VAL A 96 2.98 14.35 13.66
C VAL A 96 3.69 13.48 14.69
N ASN A 97 5.00 13.69 14.83
CA ASN A 97 5.81 13.04 15.85
C ASN A 97 5.78 13.91 17.12
N PHE A 98 5.10 13.45 18.16
CA PHE A 98 5.15 14.07 19.50
C PHE A 98 6.49 13.82 20.23
N GLY A 99 7.60 13.74 19.47
CA GLY A 99 8.97 13.77 20.00
C GLY A 99 9.54 12.46 20.53
N LEU A 100 8.78 11.36 20.61
CA LEU A 100 9.19 10.16 21.34
C LEU A 100 9.73 9.00 20.49
N ASN A 101 9.33 8.85 19.22
CA ASN A 101 9.82 7.76 18.37
C ASN A 101 9.87 8.17 16.89
N ARG A 102 11.07 8.46 16.40
CA ARG A 102 11.29 8.70 14.97
C ARG A 102 11.23 7.38 14.20
N THR A 103 10.24 7.26 13.31
CA THR A 103 10.11 6.13 12.39
C THR A 103 11.05 6.31 11.21
N ARG A 104 11.73 5.24 10.80
CA ARG A 104 12.54 5.23 9.57
C ARG A 104 11.80 4.57 8.42
N HIS A 105 12.19 4.94 7.20
CA HIS A 105 11.82 4.23 5.99
C HIS A 105 12.87 3.18 5.62
N LEU A 106 12.45 2.21 4.82
CA LEU A 106 13.31 1.17 4.25
C LEU A 106 14.55 1.81 3.60
N ASN A 107 15.71 1.22 3.85
CA ASN A 107 16.94 1.57 3.13
C ASN A 107 17.11 0.70 1.87
N ILE A 108 18.10 1.04 1.04
CA ILE A 108 18.40 0.35 -0.23
C ILE A 108 18.62 -1.16 0.00
N ALA A 109 19.40 -1.53 1.01
CA ALA A 109 19.71 -2.96 1.27
C ALA A 109 18.44 -3.75 1.68
N GLN A 110 17.53 -3.13 2.44
CA GLN A 110 16.27 -3.75 2.83
C GLN A 110 15.34 -3.92 1.64
N ILE A 111 15.23 -2.92 0.76
CA ILE A 111 14.41 -2.99 -0.46
C ILE A 111 14.94 -4.09 -1.40
N ARG A 112 16.26 -4.17 -1.62
CA ARG A 112 16.89 -5.24 -2.39
C ARG A 112 16.58 -6.62 -1.78
N LYS A 113 16.78 -6.78 -0.46
CA LYS A 113 16.48 -8.03 0.22
C LYS A 113 15.04 -8.48 0.08
N LEU A 114 14.07 -7.57 0.19
CA LEU A 114 12.65 -7.86 -0.06
C LEU A 114 12.44 -8.33 -1.50
N SER A 115 12.98 -7.61 -2.49
CA SER A 115 12.90 -7.98 -3.91
C SER A 115 13.51 -9.35 -4.20
N ASP A 116 14.69 -9.65 -3.65
CA ASP A 116 15.41 -10.93 -3.83
C ASP A 116 14.67 -12.08 -3.16
N SER A 117 13.94 -11.80 -2.08
CA SER A 117 13.07 -12.76 -1.40
C SER A 117 11.72 -12.97 -2.12
N GLY A 118 11.52 -12.37 -3.30
CA GLY A 118 10.32 -12.54 -4.12
C GLY A 118 9.15 -11.62 -3.78
N TRP A 119 9.37 -10.60 -2.94
CA TRP A 119 8.39 -9.54 -2.74
C TRP A 119 8.31 -8.65 -3.98
N GLU A 120 7.10 -8.18 -4.27
CA GLU A 120 6.90 -7.17 -5.30
C GLU A 120 7.26 -5.79 -4.75
N ILE A 121 8.05 -5.04 -5.51
CA ILE A 121 8.36 -3.65 -5.20
C ILE A 121 7.55 -2.79 -6.17
N GLY A 122 6.74 -1.89 -5.62
CA GLY A 122 6.00 -0.88 -6.37
C GLY A 122 6.41 0.52 -5.92
N SER A 123 5.89 1.55 -6.57
CA SER A 123 6.16 2.94 -6.24
C SER A 123 5.02 3.55 -5.45
N HIS A 124 5.32 4.35 -4.40
CA HIS A 124 4.38 5.25 -3.73
C HIS A 124 4.65 6.73 -4.07
N GLY A 125 5.21 6.98 -5.28
CA GLY A 125 5.67 8.28 -5.71
C GLY A 125 7.05 8.65 -5.14
N HIS A 126 7.50 9.86 -5.50
CA HIS A 126 8.78 10.36 -5.01
C HIS A 126 8.64 11.17 -3.73
N TRP A 127 7.69 12.11 -3.65
CA TRP A 127 7.57 13.07 -2.54
C TRP A 127 6.39 12.82 -1.59
N HIS A 128 5.60 11.78 -1.76
CA HIS A 128 4.39 11.50 -0.98
C HIS A 128 3.38 12.68 -1.00
N ARG A 129 3.10 13.19 -2.19
CA ARG A 129 2.16 14.32 -2.40
C ARG A 129 0.87 13.83 -3.05
N ALA A 130 -0.24 14.47 -2.70
CA ALA A 130 -1.54 14.20 -3.32
C ALA A 130 -1.51 14.60 -4.81
N PHE A 131 -1.86 13.69 -5.71
CA PHE A 131 -1.74 13.89 -7.16
C PHE A 131 -2.69 14.98 -7.68
N SER A 132 -3.82 15.21 -7.02
CA SER A 132 -4.74 16.31 -7.33
C SER A 132 -4.13 17.69 -7.07
N LYS A 133 -3.08 17.78 -6.24
CA LYS A 133 -2.39 19.02 -5.89
C LYS A 133 -1.17 19.29 -6.75
N LEU A 134 -0.75 18.34 -7.58
CA LEU A 134 0.41 18.46 -8.47
C LEU A 134 0.01 19.02 -9.83
N THR A 135 0.87 19.85 -10.40
CA THR A 135 0.79 20.22 -11.82
C THR A 135 1.05 18.99 -12.69
N HIS A 136 0.80 19.12 -13.98
CA HIS A 136 1.07 18.05 -14.95
C HIS A 136 2.56 17.65 -14.94
N GLU A 137 3.44 18.63 -14.95
CA GLU A 137 4.90 18.46 -14.95
C GLU A 137 5.41 17.82 -13.66
N GLU A 138 4.89 18.25 -12.51
CA GLU A 138 5.24 17.65 -11.20
C GLU A 138 4.81 16.19 -11.12
N ARG A 139 3.65 15.81 -11.66
CA ARG A 139 3.21 14.41 -11.74
C ARG A 139 4.15 13.56 -12.57
N ILE A 140 4.58 14.05 -13.74
CA ILE A 140 5.53 13.36 -14.60
C ILE A 140 6.87 13.18 -13.87
N GLN A 141 7.36 14.22 -13.21
CA GLN A 141 8.61 14.16 -12.46
C GLN A 141 8.52 13.17 -11.29
N ASP A 142 7.43 13.20 -10.51
CA ASP A 142 7.22 12.30 -9.37
C ASP A 142 7.20 10.83 -9.81
N LEU A 143 6.42 10.51 -10.85
CA LEU A 143 6.28 9.17 -11.40
C LEU A 143 7.60 8.64 -11.97
N ASN A 144 8.25 9.41 -12.84
CA ASN A 144 9.48 8.97 -13.51
C ASN A 144 10.63 8.84 -12.51
N LYS A 145 10.80 9.81 -11.61
CA LYS A 145 11.88 9.80 -10.62
C LYS A 145 11.74 8.64 -9.65
N SER A 146 10.53 8.39 -9.16
CA SER A 146 10.29 7.26 -8.27
C SER A 146 10.54 5.91 -8.94
N LYS A 147 10.13 5.76 -10.19
CA LYS A 147 10.34 4.54 -10.98
C LYS A 147 11.82 4.27 -11.21
N ILE A 148 12.55 5.25 -11.74
CA ILE A 148 14.00 5.13 -12.06
C ILE A 148 14.79 4.73 -10.81
N ILE A 149 14.55 5.39 -9.67
CA ILE A 149 15.23 5.09 -8.42
C ILE A 149 14.97 3.65 -7.96
N LEU A 150 13.73 3.18 -8.03
CA LEU A 150 13.41 1.83 -7.61
C LEU A 150 13.96 0.78 -8.57
N GLU A 151 13.89 1.01 -9.88
CA GLU A 151 14.46 0.12 -10.90
C GLU A 151 15.98 -0.01 -10.74
N ASP A 152 16.70 1.08 -10.45
CA ASP A 152 18.12 1.08 -10.14
C ASP A 152 18.45 0.29 -8.85
N ILE A 153 17.60 0.42 -7.82
CA ILE A 153 17.78 -0.31 -6.56
C ILE A 153 17.60 -1.82 -6.75
N VAL A 154 16.54 -2.25 -7.44
CA VAL A 154 16.18 -3.68 -7.51
C VAL A 154 16.65 -4.37 -8.78
N GLU A 155 17.22 -3.64 -9.73
CA GLU A 155 17.69 -4.12 -11.05
C GLU A 155 16.60 -4.88 -11.84
N LYS A 156 15.35 -4.47 -11.67
CA LYS A 156 14.15 -5.05 -12.30
C LYS A 156 13.16 -3.95 -12.65
N SER A 157 12.36 -4.18 -13.68
CA SER A 157 11.30 -3.23 -14.05
C SER A 157 10.22 -3.12 -12.98
N ILE A 158 9.81 -1.90 -12.67
CA ILE A 158 8.74 -1.57 -11.73
C ILE A 158 7.47 -1.21 -12.50
N TYR A 159 6.42 -2.01 -12.33
CA TYR A 159 5.13 -1.83 -13.03
C TYR A 159 3.99 -1.40 -12.11
N SER A 160 4.17 -1.51 -10.80
CA SER A 160 3.15 -1.25 -9.79
C SER A 160 3.28 0.13 -9.19
N PHE A 161 2.16 0.85 -9.11
CA PHE A 161 2.06 2.17 -8.51
C PHE A 161 0.86 2.24 -7.56
N CYS A 162 1.08 2.78 -6.37
CA CYS A 162 0.05 3.12 -5.40
C CYS A 162 0.12 4.64 -5.17
N PRO A 163 -0.87 5.43 -5.61
CA PRO A 163 -0.84 6.88 -5.41
C PRO A 163 -1.01 7.21 -3.93
N PRO A 164 -0.20 8.16 -3.39
CA PRO A 164 -0.35 8.65 -2.02
C PRO A 164 -1.79 9.06 -1.72
N PHE A 165 -2.27 8.72 -0.52
CA PHE A 165 -3.64 8.99 -0.05
C PHE A 165 -4.75 8.35 -0.91
N GLY A 166 -4.41 7.47 -1.84
CA GLY A 166 -5.35 6.96 -2.86
C GLY A 166 -5.90 8.06 -3.75
N ASP A 167 -5.21 9.20 -3.84
CA ASP A 167 -5.63 10.36 -4.62
C ASP A 167 -5.16 10.23 -6.06
N LEU A 168 -6.09 9.89 -6.95
CA LEU A 168 -5.84 9.68 -8.37
C LEU A 168 -6.89 10.41 -9.21
N PRO A 169 -6.60 11.62 -9.71
CA PRO A 169 -7.43 12.32 -10.69
C PRO A 169 -7.54 11.56 -12.02
N GLU A 170 -8.68 11.63 -12.69
CA GLU A 170 -8.92 10.97 -13.99
C GLU A 170 -7.93 11.41 -15.09
N ASN A 171 -7.47 12.64 -15.05
CA ASN A 171 -6.50 13.17 -16.02
C ASN A 171 -5.06 12.68 -15.78
N CYS A 172 -4.81 11.80 -14.78
CA CYS A 172 -3.48 11.24 -14.52
C CYS A 172 -3.16 9.98 -15.34
N TRP A 173 -4.15 9.34 -15.98
CA TRP A 173 -3.92 8.06 -16.66
C TRP A 173 -2.80 8.12 -17.70
N LYS A 174 -2.78 9.19 -18.49
CA LYS A 174 -1.72 9.37 -19.48
C LYS A 174 -0.33 9.47 -18.84
N ASN A 175 -0.17 10.22 -17.76
CA ASN A 175 1.11 10.34 -17.04
C ASN A 175 1.58 8.97 -16.52
N ILE A 176 0.66 8.18 -15.96
CA ILE A 176 0.93 6.85 -15.41
C ILE A 176 1.37 5.87 -16.51
N THR A 177 0.66 5.86 -17.64
CA THR A 177 0.98 4.98 -18.78
C THR A 177 2.30 5.36 -19.44
N ASP A 178 2.56 6.65 -19.62
CA ASP A 178 3.79 7.17 -20.22
C ASP A 178 5.00 6.88 -19.33
N ALA A 179 4.85 6.95 -18.00
CA ALA A 179 5.88 6.54 -17.05
C ALA A 179 6.11 5.01 -17.02
N GLY A 180 5.28 4.22 -17.71
CA GLY A 180 5.46 2.78 -17.85
C GLY A 180 4.85 1.94 -16.73
N TYR A 181 4.05 2.51 -15.84
CA TYR A 181 3.27 1.74 -14.88
C TYR A 181 2.12 0.98 -15.57
N ARG A 182 1.77 -0.21 -15.04
CA ARG A 182 0.76 -1.09 -15.61
C ARG A 182 -0.24 -1.60 -14.57
N GLN A 183 0.11 -1.56 -13.30
CA GLN A 183 -0.72 -2.00 -12.19
C GLN A 183 -0.89 -0.86 -11.19
N ILE A 184 -2.13 -0.49 -10.93
CA ILE A 184 -2.45 0.61 -10.01
C ILE A 184 -3.19 0.04 -8.82
N TYR A 185 -2.75 0.40 -7.62
CA TYR A 185 -3.33 -0.05 -6.36
C TYR A 185 -4.03 1.13 -5.69
N LEU A 186 -5.34 0.99 -5.49
CA LEU A 186 -6.18 2.03 -4.90
C LEU A 186 -7.02 1.47 -3.78
N GLN A 187 -7.18 2.24 -2.72
CA GLN A 187 -8.18 1.93 -1.71
C GLN A 187 -9.57 1.91 -2.36
N MET A 188 -10.35 0.86 -2.07
CA MET A 188 -11.69 0.68 -2.63
C MET A 188 -12.59 1.88 -2.30
N PRO A 189 -13.12 2.61 -3.30
CA PRO A 189 -13.98 3.76 -3.08
C PRO A 189 -15.43 3.34 -2.83
N LEU A 190 -16.20 4.17 -2.11
CA LEU A 190 -17.64 3.97 -1.93
C LEU A 190 -18.43 4.19 -3.23
N LYS A 191 -18.14 5.28 -3.94
CA LYS A 191 -18.95 5.75 -5.08
C LYS A 191 -18.15 6.04 -6.33
N ARG A 192 -16.84 6.34 -6.21
CA ARG A 192 -16.03 6.75 -7.36
C ARG A 192 -15.82 5.57 -8.32
N LYS A 193 -16.11 5.81 -9.59
CA LYS A 193 -15.74 4.91 -10.69
C LYS A 193 -14.44 5.45 -11.31
N TYR A 194 -13.59 4.53 -11.72
CA TYR A 194 -12.37 4.83 -12.46
C TYR A 194 -12.47 4.18 -13.83
N THR A 195 -12.02 4.90 -14.85
CA THR A 195 -11.98 4.43 -16.25
C THR A 195 -10.53 4.35 -16.72
N PRO A 196 -9.77 3.34 -16.24
CA PRO A 196 -8.39 3.18 -16.66
C PRO A 196 -8.31 2.79 -18.15
N PRO A 197 -7.23 3.14 -18.85
CA PRO A 197 -6.92 2.59 -20.18
C PRO A 197 -6.78 1.05 -20.13
N ASP A 198 -6.99 0.38 -21.27
CA ASP A 198 -6.98 -1.10 -21.38
C ASP A 198 -5.66 -1.74 -20.93
N ASN A 199 -4.54 -1.02 -21.07
CA ASN A 199 -3.22 -1.47 -20.65
C ASN A 199 -2.94 -1.28 -19.15
N ILE A 200 -3.90 -0.77 -18.37
CA ILE A 200 -3.79 -0.57 -16.92
C ILE A 200 -4.69 -1.55 -16.17
N LYS A 201 -4.09 -2.36 -15.32
CA LYS A 201 -4.80 -3.19 -14.36
C LYS A 201 -5.05 -2.42 -13.06
N LEU A 202 -6.32 -2.20 -12.73
CA LEU A 202 -6.71 -1.56 -11.50
C LEU A 202 -6.99 -2.60 -10.40
N ASN A 203 -6.27 -2.49 -9.29
CA ASN A 203 -6.38 -3.35 -8.13
C ASN A 203 -6.95 -2.54 -6.96
N PHE A 204 -8.08 -2.98 -6.39
CA PHE A 204 -8.66 -2.32 -5.21
C PHE A 204 -8.22 -3.00 -3.94
N THR A 205 -7.76 -2.21 -2.98
CA THR A 205 -7.27 -2.65 -1.67
C THR A 205 -8.24 -2.28 -0.55
N ARG A 206 -8.11 -2.97 0.58
CA ARG A 206 -8.85 -2.68 1.82
C ARG A 206 -7.85 -2.34 2.93
N SER A 207 -7.96 -1.15 3.48
CA SER A 207 -7.04 -0.69 4.53
C SER A 207 -7.23 -1.41 5.84
N MET A 208 -6.12 -1.71 6.52
CA MET A 208 -6.08 -2.31 7.85
C MET A 208 -5.70 -1.27 8.90
N PHE A 209 -6.40 -1.29 10.02
CA PHE A 209 -6.24 -0.34 11.12
C PHE A 209 -5.87 -1.05 12.42
N SER A 210 -5.27 -0.31 13.35
CA SER A 210 -4.88 -0.82 14.69
C SER A 210 -6.03 -1.47 15.45
N THR A 211 -7.28 -1.06 15.20
CA THR A 211 -8.50 -1.60 15.81
C THR A 211 -9.06 -2.84 15.09
N ASP A 212 -8.47 -3.23 13.95
CA ASP A 212 -8.97 -4.36 13.19
C ASP A 212 -8.44 -5.67 13.79
N ASN A 213 -9.32 -6.65 13.91
CA ASN A 213 -9.03 -8.01 14.31
C ASN A 213 -9.47 -8.99 13.21
N VAL A 214 -9.29 -10.28 13.45
CA VAL A 214 -9.64 -11.35 12.50
C VAL A 214 -11.09 -11.26 11.99
N ASN A 215 -12.05 -10.94 12.89
CA ASN A 215 -13.45 -10.77 12.49
C ASN A 215 -13.65 -9.61 11.50
N LYS A 216 -12.87 -8.55 11.65
CA LYS A 216 -12.88 -7.42 10.70
C LYS A 216 -12.29 -7.81 9.34
N ILE A 217 -11.20 -8.59 9.33
CA ILE A 217 -10.64 -9.14 8.10
C ILE A 217 -11.69 -9.96 7.37
N GLN A 218 -12.39 -10.85 8.08
CA GLN A 218 -13.46 -11.68 7.51
C GLN A 218 -14.59 -10.82 6.90
N LYS A 219 -14.99 -9.73 7.59
CA LYS A 219 -15.99 -8.80 7.05
C LYS A 219 -15.50 -8.07 5.81
N LYS A 220 -14.23 -7.64 5.80
CA LYS A 220 -13.60 -7.01 4.62
C LYS A 220 -13.53 -7.98 3.44
N TYR A 221 -13.12 -9.22 3.70
CA TYR A 221 -13.08 -10.30 2.71
C TYR A 221 -14.47 -10.57 2.12
N LYS A 222 -15.50 -10.67 2.96
CA LYS A 222 -16.91 -10.80 2.53
C LYS A 222 -17.50 -9.50 1.97
N ARG A 223 -16.70 -8.46 1.79
CA ARG A 223 -17.08 -7.16 1.21
C ARG A 223 -18.25 -6.46 1.92
N HIS A 224 -18.35 -6.58 3.25
CA HIS A 224 -19.37 -5.89 4.02
C HIS A 224 -19.29 -4.37 3.82
N LYS A 225 -20.43 -3.74 3.50
CA LYS A 225 -20.51 -2.29 3.22
C LYS A 225 -20.13 -1.44 4.44
N SER A 226 -20.44 -1.90 5.67
CA SER A 226 -20.09 -1.16 6.90
C SER A 226 -18.59 -0.92 7.05
N GLU A 227 -17.76 -1.93 6.72
CA GLU A 227 -16.31 -1.78 6.76
C GLU A 227 -15.81 -0.84 5.67
N LEU A 228 -16.41 -0.89 4.48
CA LEU A 228 -16.06 0.01 3.39
C LEU A 228 -16.40 1.48 3.73
N ILE A 229 -17.55 1.72 4.35
CA ILE A 229 -17.96 3.07 4.81
C ILE A 229 -16.95 3.58 5.84
N LYS A 230 -16.60 2.77 6.86
CA LYS A 230 -15.62 3.12 7.88
C LYS A 230 -14.27 3.52 7.27
N GLU A 231 -13.74 2.69 6.36
CA GLU A 231 -12.47 2.97 5.69
C GLU A 231 -12.48 4.29 4.90
N ASN A 232 -13.58 4.56 4.18
CA ASN A 232 -13.70 5.80 3.42
C ASN A 232 -13.87 7.03 4.32
N ILE A 233 -14.54 6.93 5.48
CA ILE A 233 -14.59 7.99 6.46
C ILE A 233 -13.19 8.30 7.00
N ILE A 234 -12.44 7.28 7.44
CA ILE A 234 -11.07 7.45 7.95
C ILE A 234 -10.18 8.11 6.88
N ARG A 235 -10.28 7.67 5.63
CA ARG A 235 -9.54 8.27 4.51
C ARG A 235 -9.87 9.75 4.32
N SER A 236 -11.15 10.14 4.45
CA SER A 236 -11.55 11.54 4.33
C SER A 236 -10.89 12.42 5.39
N PHE A 237 -10.71 11.92 6.61
CA PHE A 237 -9.96 12.63 7.66
C PHE A 237 -8.46 12.74 7.34
N SER A 238 -7.84 11.70 6.77
CA SER A 238 -6.43 11.75 6.35
C SER A 238 -6.20 12.80 5.26
N LEU A 239 -7.12 12.95 4.32
CA LEU A 239 -7.06 14.02 3.31
C LEU A 239 -7.26 15.42 3.94
N GLY A 240 -8.08 15.53 4.98
CA GLY A 240 -8.29 16.78 5.73
C GLY A 240 -7.04 17.25 6.48
N THR A 241 -6.24 16.35 7.03
CA THR A 241 -4.97 16.70 7.70
C THR A 241 -3.92 17.26 6.75
N ILE A 242 -3.97 16.88 5.47
CA ILE A 242 -3.09 17.47 4.44
C ILE A 242 -3.43 18.94 4.22
N LEU A 243 -4.73 19.25 4.12
CA LEU A 243 -5.19 20.64 3.92
C LEU A 243 -4.74 21.56 5.07
N VAL A 244 -4.74 21.05 6.31
CA VAL A 244 -4.30 21.81 7.48
C VAL A 244 -2.78 22.02 7.47
N LYS A 245 -1.99 21.02 7.03
CA LYS A 245 -0.51 21.15 6.94
C LYS A 245 -0.06 22.12 5.84
N GLU A 246 -0.82 22.26 4.76
CA GLU A 246 -0.50 23.22 3.69
C GLU A 246 -0.89 24.67 4.05
N MET A 247 -1.66 24.88 5.15
CA MET A 247 -2.07 26.19 5.64
C MET A 247 -1.21 26.73 6.78
N LEU A 248 -0.32 25.90 7.37
CA LEU A 248 0.64 26.24 8.43
C LEU A 248 2.05 26.33 7.87
#